data_422d2b77d1fa196c7d344554e696471c
#
_entry.id   422d2b77d1fa196c7d344554e696471c
#
_cell.length_a   1.000
_cell.length_b   1.000
_cell.length_c   1.000
_cell.angle_alpha   90.00
_cell.angle_beta   90.00
_cell.angle_gamma   90.00
#
_symmetry.space_group_name_H-M   'P 1'
#
loop_
_entity.id
_entity.type
_entity.pdbx_description
1 polymer ?
#
loop_
_entity_poly.entity_id
_entity_poly.type
_entity_poly.pdbx_seq_one_letter_code
_entity_poly.pdbx_strand_id
1 'polypeptide(L)'
;MKGPTFHYIQKGGKLMGRKRKPVINDNIESETIRLTKYYQMLALNRYKWENLPNGIESRYIEEMLYDNGECAMFDHPDLGLCVLRSSSRENLNIYGEPTKLSLTGFNEHRTVMMDECVRIMNNDLALPTLPNIVYYARRMAEIDDIIMQNLRQQRVPYLFATDENNSFSLKSLYDRMYQGEPAIFIDKEMLKGEPENIMVLPTQAPYLVDKLQIQKQEMERELLTFLGINNTLEKKERLLVDETNSNNQFIKMASDIGFKQRQFACEQLNEMFGLNVRVVETQDEMQEEVMDDGELYNGNPSDDR
;
A
#
# COMPACT_ATOMS: atom_id res chain seq x y z
N MET A 1 -1.94 58.88 -15.63
CA MET A 1 -0.77 58.03 -15.40
C MET A 1 -0.93 56.80 -16.29
N LYS A 2 -0.11 56.71 -17.34
CA LYS A 2 -0.15 55.63 -18.33
C LYS A 2 0.80 54.53 -17.87
N GLY A 3 0.31 53.30 -17.71
CA GLY A 3 1.13 52.13 -17.41
C GLY A 3 1.96 51.66 -18.62
N PRO A 4 3.03 50.88 -18.40
CA PRO A 4 3.95 50.48 -19.47
C PRO A 4 3.33 49.43 -20.38
N THR A 5 3.41 49.74 -21.69
CA THR A 5 2.96 48.85 -22.77
C THR A 5 4.08 47.87 -23.12
N PHE A 6 3.85 46.59 -22.92
CA PHE A 6 4.78 45.58 -23.39
C PHE A 6 4.51 45.28 -24.87
N HIS A 7 5.49 45.54 -25.72
CA HIS A 7 5.46 45.11 -27.13
C HIS A 7 5.89 43.65 -27.25
N TYR A 8 4.97 42.81 -27.64
CA TYR A 8 5.28 41.45 -28.10
C TYR A 8 5.80 41.49 -29.52
N ILE A 9 7.05 41.09 -29.73
CA ILE A 9 7.60 40.80 -31.07
C ILE A 9 7.14 39.39 -31.47
N GLN A 10 6.20 39.34 -32.40
CA GLN A 10 5.82 38.10 -33.09
C GLN A 10 6.93 37.76 -34.09
N LYS A 11 7.74 36.72 -33.80
CA LYS A 11 8.47 35.95 -34.80
C LYS A 11 7.88 34.57 -34.87
N GLY A 12 7.31 34.23 -36.04
CA GLY A 12 6.70 32.95 -36.32
C GLY A 12 7.70 31.79 -36.22
N GLY A 13 7.45 30.91 -35.32
CA GLY A 13 8.04 29.61 -35.22
C GLY A 13 7.04 28.75 -34.43
N LYS A 14 6.46 27.72 -35.08
CA LYS A 14 5.66 26.71 -34.43
C LYS A 14 6.51 25.99 -33.36
N LEU A 15 6.50 26.49 -32.13
CA LEU A 15 6.94 25.75 -30.99
C LEU A 15 5.87 24.70 -30.71
N MET A 16 6.06 23.47 -31.24
CA MET A 16 5.41 22.29 -30.71
C MET A 16 5.80 22.19 -29.24
N GLY A 17 4.93 22.65 -28.36
CA GLY A 17 5.07 22.46 -26.94
C GLY A 17 5.08 20.96 -26.63
N ARG A 18 6.27 20.39 -26.48
CA ARG A 18 6.42 19.09 -25.82
C ARG A 18 5.71 19.25 -24.46
N LYS A 19 4.53 18.65 -24.31
CA LYS A 19 3.92 18.47 -22.99
C LYS A 19 5.00 17.84 -22.13
N ARG A 20 5.57 18.62 -21.20
CA ARG A 20 6.44 18.06 -20.16
C ARG A 20 5.58 17.01 -19.47
N LYS A 21 5.94 15.74 -19.61
CA LYS A 21 5.41 14.70 -18.70
C LYS A 21 5.67 15.24 -17.30
N PRO A 22 4.70 15.15 -16.37
CA PRO A 22 5.00 15.44 -14.98
C PRO A 22 6.25 14.62 -14.63
N VAL A 23 7.22 15.27 -13.99
CA VAL A 23 8.39 14.55 -13.45
C VAL A 23 7.81 13.74 -12.30
N ILE A 24 7.39 12.51 -12.62
CA ILE A 24 7.02 11.52 -11.62
C ILE A 24 8.36 11.23 -10.93
N ASN A 25 8.39 11.41 -9.63
CA ASN A 25 9.58 11.05 -8.86
C ASN A 25 9.68 9.52 -8.90
N ASP A 26 10.54 8.99 -9.76
CA ASP A 26 10.70 7.55 -10.02
C ASP A 26 10.92 6.76 -8.70
N ASN A 27 11.49 7.41 -7.68
CA ASN A 27 11.68 6.83 -6.36
C ASN A 27 10.35 6.61 -5.62
N ILE A 28 9.43 7.58 -5.64
CA ILE A 28 8.12 7.45 -4.97
C ILE A 28 7.29 6.37 -5.66
N GLU A 29 7.30 6.31 -7.00
CA GLU A 29 6.57 5.29 -7.75
C GLU A 29 7.10 3.89 -7.46
N SER A 30 8.43 3.72 -7.51
CA SER A 30 9.11 2.46 -7.19
C SER A 30 8.79 1.98 -5.77
N GLU A 31 8.85 2.89 -4.80
CA GLU A 31 8.56 2.59 -3.40
C GLU A 31 7.06 2.28 -3.19
N THR A 32 6.16 3.01 -3.87
CA THR A 32 4.73 2.71 -3.86
C THR A 32 4.46 1.30 -4.35
N ILE A 33 5.08 0.88 -5.47
CA ILE A 33 4.94 -0.47 -6.01
C ILE A 33 5.46 -1.51 -5.01
N ARG A 34 6.61 -1.26 -4.39
CA ARG A 34 7.20 -2.16 -3.40
C ARG A 34 6.29 -2.36 -2.18
N LEU A 35 5.79 -1.27 -1.61
CA LEU A 35 4.87 -1.30 -0.48
C LEU A 35 3.54 -1.96 -0.85
N THR A 36 2.98 -1.64 -2.03
CA THR A 36 1.75 -2.26 -2.52
C THR A 36 1.89 -3.78 -2.57
N LYS A 37 3.00 -4.30 -3.12
CA LYS A 37 3.26 -5.75 -3.18
C LYS A 37 3.42 -6.38 -1.80
N TYR A 38 4.08 -5.69 -0.89
CA TYR A 38 4.24 -6.16 0.48
C TYR A 38 2.88 -6.32 1.18
N TYR A 39 2.05 -5.28 1.16
CA TYR A 39 0.72 -5.35 1.77
C TYR A 39 -0.26 -6.25 1.00
N GLN A 40 -0.07 -6.45 -0.32
CA GLN A 40 -0.79 -7.46 -1.08
C GLN A 40 -0.54 -8.86 -0.51
N MET A 41 0.73 -9.22 -0.25
CA MET A 41 1.04 -10.52 0.36
C MET A 41 0.33 -10.70 1.70
N LEU A 42 0.30 -9.67 2.55
CA LEU A 42 -0.41 -9.74 3.82
C LEU A 42 -1.92 -9.91 3.61
N ALA A 43 -2.50 -9.14 2.68
CA ALA A 43 -3.93 -9.18 2.40
C ALA A 43 -4.40 -10.53 1.86
N LEU A 44 -3.61 -11.18 0.98
CA LEU A 44 -3.94 -12.46 0.38
C LEU A 44 -3.81 -13.65 1.35
N ASN A 45 -3.03 -13.49 2.42
CA ASN A 45 -2.80 -14.54 3.41
C ASN A 45 -3.71 -14.42 4.65
N ARG A 46 -4.73 -13.55 4.64
CA ARG A 46 -5.65 -13.42 5.78
C ARG A 46 -6.58 -14.60 5.94
N TYR A 47 -7.03 -15.16 4.81
CA TYR A 47 -8.00 -16.23 4.75
C TYR A 47 -7.48 -17.39 3.92
N LYS A 48 -7.79 -18.59 4.36
CA LYS A 48 -7.44 -19.84 3.69
C LYS A 48 -8.70 -20.65 3.41
N TRP A 49 -8.89 -21.02 2.15
CA TRP A 49 -9.97 -21.86 1.70
C TRP A 49 -9.52 -23.32 1.72
N GLU A 50 -10.32 -24.17 2.30
CA GLU A 50 -10.04 -25.61 2.42
C GLU A 50 -11.08 -26.42 1.68
N ASN A 51 -10.68 -27.63 1.26
CA ASN A 51 -11.51 -28.57 0.52
C ASN A 51 -12.07 -28.00 -0.79
N LEU A 52 -11.31 -27.10 -1.44
CA LEU A 52 -11.66 -26.62 -2.77
C LEU A 52 -11.62 -27.73 -3.80
N PRO A 53 -12.41 -27.64 -4.90
CA PRO A 53 -12.31 -28.57 -6.03
C PRO A 53 -10.91 -28.59 -6.63
N ASN A 54 -10.52 -29.75 -7.20
CA ASN A 54 -9.23 -29.91 -7.84
C ASN A 54 -8.99 -28.83 -8.92
N GLY A 55 -7.81 -28.21 -8.91
CA GLY A 55 -7.42 -27.16 -9.82
C GLY A 55 -7.76 -25.74 -9.40
N ILE A 56 -8.52 -25.56 -8.30
CA ILE A 56 -8.82 -24.25 -7.72
C ILE A 56 -8.01 -24.09 -6.43
N GLU A 57 -7.14 -23.10 -6.39
CA GLU A 57 -6.34 -22.76 -5.21
C GLU A 57 -6.96 -21.58 -4.46
N SER A 58 -6.84 -21.58 -3.13
CA SER A 58 -7.25 -20.46 -2.25
C SER A 58 -6.72 -19.12 -2.75
N ARG A 59 -5.47 -19.09 -3.23
CA ARG A 59 -4.83 -17.90 -3.75
C ARG A 59 -5.57 -17.28 -4.95
N TYR A 60 -6.09 -18.09 -5.87
CA TYR A 60 -6.80 -17.56 -7.04
C TYR A 60 -8.09 -16.82 -6.66
N ILE A 61 -8.82 -17.35 -5.68
CA ILE A 61 -10.01 -16.69 -5.15
C ILE A 61 -9.62 -15.35 -4.49
N GLU A 62 -8.67 -15.38 -3.59
CA GLU A 62 -8.23 -14.17 -2.85
C GLU A 62 -7.63 -13.10 -3.78
N GLU A 63 -6.86 -13.46 -4.81
CA GLU A 63 -6.37 -12.53 -5.82
C GLU A 63 -7.51 -11.84 -6.58
N MET A 64 -8.56 -12.57 -6.96
CA MET A 64 -9.72 -12.00 -7.64
C MET A 64 -10.51 -11.06 -6.71
N LEU A 65 -10.69 -11.44 -5.45
CA LEU A 65 -11.35 -10.59 -4.45
C LEU A 65 -10.52 -9.34 -4.14
N TYR A 66 -9.22 -9.49 -4.07
CA TYR A 66 -8.29 -8.38 -3.85
C TYR A 66 -8.32 -7.35 -4.99
N ASP A 67 -8.22 -7.82 -6.23
CA ASP A 67 -8.13 -6.97 -7.43
C ASP A 67 -9.48 -6.43 -7.90
N ASN A 68 -10.52 -7.28 -7.86
CA ASN A 68 -11.82 -7.01 -8.49
C ASN A 68 -12.96 -6.82 -7.50
N GLY A 69 -12.82 -7.36 -6.27
CA GLY A 69 -13.83 -7.29 -5.21
C GLY A 69 -14.86 -8.41 -5.25
N GLU A 70 -15.00 -9.11 -6.37
CA GLU A 70 -15.90 -10.24 -6.53
C GLU A 70 -15.38 -11.24 -7.58
N CYS A 71 -15.74 -12.50 -7.40
CA CYS A 71 -15.56 -13.57 -8.37
C CYS A 71 -16.77 -14.51 -8.30
N ALA A 72 -16.88 -15.43 -9.23
CA ALA A 72 -17.93 -16.44 -9.19
C ALA A 72 -17.41 -17.83 -9.53
N MET A 73 -17.90 -18.83 -8.80
CA MET A 73 -17.71 -20.24 -9.11
C MET A 73 -18.93 -20.75 -9.87
N PHE A 74 -18.68 -21.49 -10.94
CA PHE A 74 -19.71 -22.06 -11.80
C PHE A 74 -19.22 -23.37 -12.42
N ASP A 75 -20.13 -24.15 -12.97
CA ASP A 75 -19.81 -25.40 -13.69
C ASP A 75 -19.61 -25.07 -15.19
N HIS A 76 -18.35 -25.23 -15.67
CA HIS A 76 -18.03 -25.03 -17.06
C HIS A 76 -18.22 -26.32 -17.84
N PRO A 77 -18.90 -26.30 -19.03
CA PRO A 77 -19.25 -27.52 -19.78
C PRO A 77 -18.08 -28.43 -20.11
N ASP A 78 -16.90 -27.87 -20.34
CA ASP A 78 -15.69 -28.60 -20.78
C ASP A 78 -14.65 -28.79 -19.66
N LEU A 79 -14.67 -27.92 -18.61
CA LEU A 79 -13.61 -27.86 -17.59
C LEU A 79 -14.09 -28.28 -16.22
N GLY A 80 -15.41 -28.43 -16.01
CA GLY A 80 -15.99 -28.63 -14.68
C GLY A 80 -15.98 -27.35 -13.85
N LEU A 81 -15.94 -27.47 -12.53
CA LEU A 81 -15.99 -26.30 -11.64
C LEU A 81 -14.81 -25.36 -11.85
N CYS A 82 -15.12 -24.12 -12.13
CA CYS A 82 -14.17 -23.02 -12.38
C CYS A 82 -14.52 -21.78 -11.55
N VAL A 83 -13.49 -20.97 -11.25
CA VAL A 83 -13.66 -19.64 -10.64
C VAL A 83 -13.13 -18.59 -11.59
N LEU A 84 -13.95 -17.58 -11.88
CA LEU A 84 -13.59 -16.45 -12.72
C LEU A 84 -13.94 -15.12 -12.05
N ARG A 85 -13.24 -14.06 -12.45
CA ARG A 85 -13.61 -12.69 -12.08
C ARG A 85 -15.02 -12.39 -12.55
N SER A 86 -15.87 -11.83 -11.70
CA SER A 86 -17.23 -11.48 -12.03
C SER A 86 -17.44 -9.97 -12.02
N SER A 87 -18.47 -9.53 -12.75
CA SER A 87 -18.99 -8.18 -12.69
C SER A 87 -20.51 -8.24 -12.60
N SER A 88 -21.04 -7.57 -11.58
CA SER A 88 -22.46 -7.51 -11.25
C SER A 88 -23.14 -6.18 -11.63
N ARG A 89 -22.49 -5.35 -12.45
CA ARG A 89 -22.97 -3.99 -12.75
C ARG A 89 -24.14 -3.91 -13.73
N GLU A 90 -24.44 -5.02 -14.38
CA GLU A 90 -25.49 -5.10 -15.39
C GLU A 90 -26.61 -6.04 -14.94
N ASN A 91 -27.82 -5.83 -15.47
CA ASN A 91 -29.00 -6.69 -15.20
C ASN A 91 -29.37 -6.79 -13.71
N LEU A 92 -29.55 -5.63 -13.08
CA LEU A 92 -29.95 -5.55 -11.67
C LEU A 92 -31.47 -5.70 -11.53
N ASN A 93 -31.91 -6.31 -10.44
CA ASN A 93 -33.31 -6.33 -10.01
C ASN A 93 -33.71 -5.01 -9.31
N ILE A 94 -34.95 -4.93 -8.82
CA ILE A 94 -35.46 -3.73 -8.14
C ILE A 94 -34.74 -3.36 -6.84
N TYR A 95 -33.97 -4.30 -6.25
CA TYR A 95 -33.15 -4.09 -5.05
C TYR A 95 -31.69 -3.78 -5.37
N GLY A 96 -31.33 -3.71 -6.67
CA GLY A 96 -29.95 -3.50 -7.09
C GLY A 96 -29.10 -4.78 -7.05
N GLU A 97 -29.70 -5.95 -6.87
CA GLU A 97 -29.00 -7.23 -6.91
C GLU A 97 -28.89 -7.75 -8.34
N PRO A 98 -27.76 -8.36 -8.72
CA PRO A 98 -27.57 -8.88 -10.07
C PRO A 98 -28.46 -10.10 -10.30
N THR A 99 -29.05 -10.18 -11.49
CA THR A 99 -29.76 -11.38 -11.98
C THR A 99 -28.87 -12.26 -12.86
N LYS A 100 -27.78 -11.65 -13.37
CA LYS A 100 -26.75 -12.29 -14.19
C LYS A 100 -25.38 -11.72 -13.84
N LEU A 101 -24.35 -12.54 -13.98
CA LEU A 101 -22.95 -12.12 -13.83
C LEU A 101 -22.22 -12.22 -15.15
N SER A 102 -21.43 -11.18 -15.47
CA SER A 102 -20.46 -11.24 -16.56
C SER A 102 -19.16 -11.79 -15.99
N LEU A 103 -18.74 -12.97 -16.45
CA LEU A 103 -17.51 -13.64 -16.03
C LEU A 103 -16.40 -13.38 -17.05
N THR A 104 -15.20 -13.11 -16.53
CA THR A 104 -14.02 -12.80 -17.34
C THR A 104 -12.82 -13.62 -16.88
N GLY A 105 -12.28 -14.43 -17.76
CA GLY A 105 -11.04 -15.17 -17.61
C GLY A 105 -9.98 -14.75 -18.62
N PHE A 106 -8.90 -15.50 -18.72
CA PHE A 106 -7.78 -15.15 -19.59
C PHE A 106 -8.15 -15.18 -21.09
N ASN A 107 -8.96 -16.14 -21.53
CA ASN A 107 -9.50 -16.25 -22.87
C ASN A 107 -10.98 -16.59 -22.87
N GLU A 108 -11.66 -16.30 -21.77
CA GLU A 108 -13.04 -16.67 -21.53
C GLU A 108 -13.86 -15.43 -21.15
N HIS A 109 -14.97 -15.26 -21.85
CA HIS A 109 -16.00 -14.26 -21.52
C HIS A 109 -17.35 -14.93 -21.55
N ARG A 110 -18.05 -14.95 -20.43
CA ARG A 110 -19.33 -15.63 -20.34
C ARG A 110 -20.29 -14.84 -19.48
N THR A 111 -21.57 -14.92 -19.79
CA THR A 111 -22.64 -14.46 -18.91
C THR A 111 -23.34 -15.68 -18.34
N VAL A 112 -23.45 -15.74 -17.03
CA VAL A 112 -24.15 -16.81 -16.29
C VAL A 112 -25.30 -16.23 -15.48
N MET A 113 -26.35 -17.03 -15.26
CA MET A 113 -27.43 -16.67 -14.38
C MET A 113 -27.04 -16.87 -12.92
N MET A 114 -27.69 -16.15 -11.99
CA MET A 114 -27.39 -16.28 -10.57
C MET A 114 -27.75 -17.65 -9.99
N ASP A 115 -28.65 -18.42 -10.62
CA ASP A 115 -29.00 -19.77 -10.26
C ASP A 115 -28.05 -20.84 -10.82
N GLU A 116 -27.09 -20.46 -11.67
CA GLU A 116 -26.07 -21.34 -12.27
C GLU A 116 -24.68 -21.15 -11.66
N CYS A 117 -24.52 -20.18 -10.73
CA CYS A 117 -23.22 -19.85 -10.16
C CYS A 117 -23.32 -19.36 -8.71
N VAL A 118 -22.23 -19.46 -7.98
CA VAL A 118 -22.10 -18.85 -6.66
C VAL A 118 -21.21 -17.63 -6.76
N ARG A 119 -21.76 -16.46 -6.43
CA ARG A 119 -21.02 -15.20 -6.33
C ARG A 119 -20.28 -15.14 -5.02
N ILE A 120 -18.97 -14.91 -5.06
CA ILE A 120 -18.10 -14.73 -3.93
C ILE A 120 -17.71 -13.26 -3.84
N MET A 121 -18.00 -12.59 -2.72
CA MET A 121 -17.72 -11.18 -2.51
C MET A 121 -16.64 -10.95 -1.48
N ASN A 122 -15.81 -9.91 -1.69
CA ASN A 122 -14.78 -9.51 -0.74
C ASN A 122 -15.37 -8.84 0.52
N ASN A 123 -16.48 -8.14 0.35
CA ASN A 123 -17.25 -7.46 1.39
C ASN A 123 -18.69 -7.22 0.87
N ASP A 124 -19.56 -6.67 1.70
CA ASP A 124 -20.98 -6.43 1.38
C ASP A 124 -21.21 -5.56 0.13
N LEU A 125 -20.23 -4.75 -0.24
CA LEU A 125 -20.30 -3.85 -1.40
C LEU A 125 -19.53 -4.39 -2.62
N ALA A 126 -18.98 -5.60 -2.55
CA ALA A 126 -18.13 -6.18 -3.59
C ALA A 126 -16.97 -5.24 -4.01
N LEU A 127 -16.38 -4.50 -3.06
CA LEU A 127 -15.29 -3.58 -3.33
C LEU A 127 -13.93 -4.27 -3.23
N PRO A 128 -13.00 -3.99 -4.18
CA PRO A 128 -11.65 -4.52 -4.15
C PRO A 128 -10.81 -3.91 -3.01
N THR A 129 -9.83 -4.68 -2.52
CA THR A 129 -8.91 -4.22 -1.48
C THR A 129 -7.77 -3.36 -2.05
N LEU A 130 -7.33 -3.65 -3.29
CA LEU A 130 -6.19 -3.01 -3.95
C LEU A 130 -6.19 -1.47 -3.91
N PRO A 131 -7.30 -0.75 -4.21
CA PRO A 131 -7.27 0.72 -4.22
C PRO A 131 -6.89 1.33 -2.87
N ASN A 132 -7.34 0.74 -1.76
CA ASN A 132 -7.00 1.20 -0.42
C ASN A 132 -5.52 0.96 -0.12
N ILE A 133 -4.99 -0.22 -0.47
CA ILE A 133 -3.56 -0.51 -0.29
C ILE A 133 -2.70 0.46 -1.09
N VAL A 134 -3.03 0.72 -2.36
CA VAL A 134 -2.30 1.69 -3.20
C VAL A 134 -2.33 3.10 -2.59
N TYR A 135 -3.48 3.51 -2.05
CA TYR A 135 -3.62 4.81 -1.39
C TYR A 135 -2.66 4.96 -0.21
N TYR A 136 -2.64 3.99 0.70
CA TYR A 136 -1.74 4.02 1.88
C TYR A 136 -0.28 3.85 1.48
N ALA A 137 0.04 2.93 0.57
CA ALA A 137 1.38 2.70 0.08
C ALA A 137 2.00 3.95 -0.53
N ARG A 138 1.23 4.69 -1.34
CA ARG A 138 1.68 5.94 -1.94
C ARG A 138 1.97 7.01 -0.89
N ARG A 139 1.10 7.17 0.09
CA ARG A 139 1.31 8.17 1.16
C ARG A 139 2.53 7.84 2.02
N MET A 140 2.75 6.57 2.34
CA MET A 140 3.96 6.14 3.05
C MET A 140 5.23 6.38 2.22
N ALA A 141 5.18 6.12 0.91
CA ALA A 141 6.30 6.40 0.00
C ALA A 141 6.61 7.92 -0.10
N GLU A 142 5.58 8.77 -0.10
CA GLU A 142 5.73 10.23 -0.06
C GLU A 142 6.38 10.69 1.26
N ILE A 143 6.00 10.11 2.39
CA ILE A 143 6.63 10.39 3.69
C ILE A 143 8.10 9.97 3.69
N ASP A 144 8.45 8.81 3.16
CA ASP A 144 9.84 8.36 3.04
C ASP A 144 10.68 9.31 2.19
N ASP A 145 10.14 9.81 1.07
CA ASP A 145 10.84 10.79 0.24
C ASP A 145 11.08 12.11 1.00
N ILE A 146 10.08 12.58 1.76
CA ILE A 146 10.24 13.79 2.60
C ILE A 146 11.29 13.56 3.70
N ILE A 147 11.32 12.40 4.34
CA ILE A 147 12.36 12.04 5.32
C ILE A 147 13.74 12.11 4.67
N MET A 148 13.90 11.50 3.51
CA MET A 148 15.18 11.52 2.79
C MET A 148 15.60 12.92 2.38
N GLN A 149 14.66 13.75 1.93
CA GLN A 149 14.93 15.16 1.61
C GLN A 149 15.32 15.96 2.86
N ASN A 150 14.61 15.78 3.98
CA ASN A 150 14.92 16.45 5.24
C ASN A 150 16.32 16.07 5.74
N LEU A 151 16.69 14.79 5.69
CA LEU A 151 18.03 14.32 6.03
C LEU A 151 19.12 14.93 5.11
N ARG A 152 18.84 15.07 3.81
CA ARG A 152 19.77 15.72 2.87
C ARG A 152 19.93 17.20 3.20
N GLN A 153 18.87 17.92 3.54
CA GLN A 153 18.92 19.33 3.93
C GLN A 153 19.74 19.55 5.22
N GLN A 154 19.72 18.60 6.16
CA GLN A 154 20.56 18.68 7.36
C GLN A 154 22.07 18.58 7.03
N ARG A 155 22.44 17.96 5.91
CA ARG A 155 23.85 17.83 5.50
C ARG A 155 24.41 19.13 4.89
N VAL A 156 23.56 19.91 4.20
CA VAL A 156 24.00 21.12 3.50
C VAL A 156 22.95 22.23 3.70
N PRO A 157 22.96 22.90 4.88
CA PRO A 157 21.91 23.84 5.27
C PRO A 157 22.13 25.27 4.72
N TYR A 158 22.91 25.45 3.62
CA TYR A 158 23.26 26.79 3.12
C TYR A 158 22.95 26.95 1.64
N LEU A 159 22.44 28.14 1.29
CA LEU A 159 22.37 28.66 -0.08
C LEU A 159 23.51 29.64 -0.30
N PHE A 160 24.18 29.50 -1.41
CA PHE A 160 25.25 30.43 -1.83
C PHE A 160 24.72 31.24 -3.01
N ALA A 161 24.71 32.58 -2.86
CA ALA A 161 24.46 33.51 -3.96
C ALA A 161 25.80 34.16 -4.32
N THR A 162 26.17 34.14 -5.60
CA THR A 162 27.43 34.61 -6.10
C THR A 162 27.34 35.04 -7.56
N ASP A 163 28.33 35.79 -8.06
CA ASP A 163 28.47 36.16 -9.45
C ASP A 163 28.83 34.96 -10.34
N GLU A 164 28.60 35.10 -11.65
CA GLU A 164 28.87 34.05 -12.64
C GLU A 164 30.31 33.53 -12.60
N ASN A 165 31.31 34.42 -12.34
CA ASN A 165 32.72 34.08 -12.31
C ASN A 165 33.09 33.08 -11.17
N ASN A 166 32.37 33.11 -10.06
CA ASN A 166 32.62 32.28 -8.88
C ASN A 166 31.67 31.08 -8.80
N SER A 167 30.64 31.04 -9.64
CA SER A 167 29.57 30.03 -9.57
C SER A 167 30.06 28.60 -9.79
N PHE A 168 31.01 28.39 -10.69
CA PHE A 168 31.58 27.09 -10.99
C PHE A 168 32.35 26.49 -9.79
N SER A 169 33.17 27.33 -9.16
CA SER A 169 33.98 26.92 -8.00
C SER A 169 33.09 26.62 -6.79
N LEU A 170 32.07 27.43 -6.55
CA LEU A 170 31.11 27.23 -5.46
C LEU A 170 30.24 25.98 -5.70
N LYS A 171 29.86 25.72 -6.95
CA LYS A 171 29.12 24.49 -7.29
C LYS A 171 29.95 23.24 -7.01
N SER A 172 31.23 23.24 -7.40
CA SER A 172 32.16 22.15 -7.11
C SER A 172 32.33 21.94 -5.59
N LEU A 173 32.42 23.03 -4.84
CA LEU A 173 32.51 23.00 -3.37
C LEU A 173 31.24 22.40 -2.76
N TYR A 174 30.07 22.83 -3.24
CA TYR A 174 28.80 22.31 -2.80
C TYR A 174 28.66 20.82 -3.09
N ASP A 175 29.03 20.36 -4.30
CA ASP A 175 28.98 18.96 -4.69
C ASP A 175 29.87 18.09 -3.79
N ARG A 176 31.06 18.56 -3.41
CA ARG A 176 31.96 17.87 -2.48
C ARG A 176 31.40 17.81 -1.07
N MET A 177 30.83 18.90 -0.56
CA MET A 177 30.12 18.91 0.72
C MET A 177 28.93 17.93 0.72
N TYR A 178 28.18 17.90 -0.38
CA TYR A 178 27.05 16.98 -0.55
C TYR A 178 27.48 15.51 -0.55
N GLN A 179 28.65 15.22 -1.14
CA GLN A 179 29.25 13.88 -1.13
C GLN A 179 29.80 13.49 0.24
N GLY A 180 29.85 14.42 1.19
CA GLY A 180 30.27 14.15 2.57
C GLY A 180 31.77 14.09 2.76
N GLU A 181 32.55 14.82 1.93
CA GLU A 181 33.99 14.93 2.14
C GLU A 181 34.29 15.53 3.53
N PRO A 182 35.13 14.87 4.35
CA PRO A 182 35.35 15.29 5.75
C PRO A 182 36.19 16.55 5.90
N ALA A 183 36.91 16.97 4.85
CA ALA A 183 37.69 18.19 4.82
C ALA A 183 37.74 18.76 3.40
N ILE A 184 37.45 20.04 3.28
CA ILE A 184 37.49 20.78 2.01
C ILE A 184 38.56 21.84 2.13
N PHE A 185 39.59 21.72 1.29
CA PHE A 185 40.65 22.75 1.20
C PHE A 185 40.22 23.79 0.17
N ILE A 186 40.09 25.05 0.60
CA ILE A 186 39.72 26.19 -0.22
C ILE A 186 40.99 27.02 -0.46
N ASP A 187 41.20 27.46 -1.72
CA ASP A 187 42.30 28.35 -2.05
C ASP A 187 42.12 29.68 -1.33
N LYS A 188 43.21 30.17 -0.71
CA LYS A 188 43.21 31.43 0.02
C LYS A 188 42.89 32.65 -0.88
N GLU A 189 43.09 32.53 -2.19
CA GLU A 189 42.74 33.55 -3.17
C GLU A 189 41.25 33.64 -3.43
N MET A 190 40.50 32.56 -3.28
CA MET A 190 39.02 32.56 -3.34
C MET A 190 38.41 33.30 -2.13
N LEU A 191 39.11 33.38 -1.02
CA LEU A 191 38.68 34.13 0.17
C LEU A 191 39.05 35.62 0.14
N LYS A 192 39.90 36.03 -0.83
CA LYS A 192 40.31 37.43 -1.00
C LYS A 192 39.41 38.26 -1.90
N GLY A 193 38.43 37.65 -2.59
CA GLY A 193 37.33 38.36 -3.24
C GLY A 193 36.55 39.14 -2.18
N GLU A 194 36.15 40.34 -2.49
CA GLU A 194 35.39 41.20 -1.57
C GLU A 194 34.21 40.39 -1.00
N PRO A 195 34.05 40.31 0.35
CA PRO A 195 33.00 39.50 0.99
C PRO A 195 31.58 39.90 0.58
N GLU A 196 31.44 41.02 -0.14
CA GLU A 196 30.15 41.47 -0.67
C GLU A 196 29.61 40.61 -1.82
N ASN A 197 30.47 39.80 -2.48
CA ASN A 197 30.06 39.04 -3.67
C ASN A 197 29.60 37.58 -3.36
N ILE A 198 29.69 37.12 -2.13
CA ILE A 198 29.22 35.82 -1.72
C ILE A 198 28.25 35.96 -0.56
N MET A 199 26.97 35.75 -0.82
CA MET A 199 25.95 35.75 0.20
C MET A 199 25.64 34.30 0.62
N VAL A 200 25.85 34.00 1.87
CA VAL A 200 25.48 32.70 2.46
C VAL A 200 24.16 32.86 3.19
N LEU A 201 23.10 32.25 2.68
CA LEU A 201 21.80 32.22 3.33
C LEU A 201 21.66 30.88 4.07
N PRO A 202 21.60 30.88 5.41
CA PRO A 202 21.33 29.67 6.15
C PRO A 202 19.89 29.24 5.89
N THR A 203 19.71 28.07 5.29
CA THR A 203 18.41 27.43 5.16
C THR A 203 18.28 26.38 6.26
N GLN A 204 18.00 26.83 7.48
CA GLN A 204 17.74 25.89 8.58
C GLN A 204 16.39 25.23 8.36
N ALA A 205 16.39 24.09 7.67
CA ALA A 205 15.22 23.22 7.66
C ALA A 205 15.04 22.59 9.05
N PRO A 206 13.87 22.67 9.65
CA PRO A 206 13.62 22.02 10.92
C PRO A 206 13.81 20.50 10.78
N TYR A 207 14.38 19.85 11.79
CA TYR A 207 14.48 18.40 11.82
C TYR A 207 13.09 17.81 12.09
N LEU A 208 12.55 17.09 11.13
CA LEU A 208 11.18 16.56 11.15
C LEU A 208 11.12 15.02 11.12
N VAL A 209 12.26 14.35 11.01
CA VAL A 209 12.33 12.91 10.76
C VAL A 209 11.53 12.09 11.78
N ASP A 210 11.67 12.37 13.06
CA ASP A 210 10.97 11.62 14.13
C ASP A 210 9.44 11.75 14.00
N LYS A 211 8.95 12.95 13.69
CA LYS A 211 7.51 13.20 13.51
C LYS A 211 6.97 12.49 12.28
N LEU A 212 7.74 12.51 11.18
CA LEU A 212 7.37 11.85 9.94
C LEU A 212 7.38 10.33 10.08
N GLN A 213 8.33 9.77 10.84
CA GLN A 213 8.34 8.34 11.16
C GLN A 213 7.11 7.91 11.99
N ILE A 214 6.73 8.71 12.98
CA ILE A 214 5.51 8.47 13.76
C ILE A 214 4.29 8.48 12.83
N GLN A 215 4.20 9.47 11.93
CA GLN A 215 3.09 9.58 11.00
C GLN A 215 3.04 8.41 10.01
N LYS A 216 4.20 7.91 9.55
CA LYS A 216 4.27 6.71 8.72
C LYS A 216 3.76 5.47 9.46
N GLN A 217 4.17 5.30 10.71
CA GLN A 217 3.70 4.19 11.56
C GLN A 217 2.20 4.26 11.83
N GLU A 218 1.64 5.46 11.97
CA GLU A 218 0.19 5.67 12.09
C GLU A 218 -0.55 5.22 10.82
N MET A 219 -0.04 5.62 9.63
CA MET A 219 -0.59 5.19 8.34
C MET A 219 -0.54 3.67 8.16
N GLU A 220 0.57 3.06 8.56
CA GLU A 220 0.71 1.60 8.54
C GLU A 220 -0.30 0.92 9.47
N ARG A 221 -0.47 1.45 10.68
CA ARG A 221 -1.44 0.93 11.65
C ARG A 221 -2.87 1.04 11.12
N GLU A 222 -3.24 2.17 10.52
CA GLU A 222 -4.55 2.36 9.89
C GLU A 222 -4.79 1.33 8.79
N LEU A 223 -3.80 1.09 7.93
CA LEU A 223 -3.89 0.08 6.88
C LEU A 223 -4.05 -1.33 7.43
N LEU A 224 -3.25 -1.71 8.44
CA LEU A 224 -3.35 -3.05 9.06
C LEU A 224 -4.69 -3.23 9.77
N THR A 225 -5.20 -2.19 10.45
CA THR A 225 -6.55 -2.19 11.04
C THR A 225 -7.63 -2.36 9.98
N PHE A 226 -7.53 -1.63 8.85
CA PHE A 226 -8.43 -1.80 7.70
C PHE A 226 -8.41 -3.23 7.15
N LEU A 227 -7.25 -3.86 7.12
CA LEU A 227 -7.11 -5.25 6.70
C LEU A 227 -7.56 -6.25 7.76
N GLY A 228 -7.88 -5.84 8.97
CA GLY A 228 -8.18 -6.74 10.09
C GLY A 228 -6.96 -7.52 10.60
N ILE A 229 -5.75 -7.01 10.37
CA ILE A 229 -4.50 -7.63 10.81
C ILE A 229 -4.07 -7.03 12.15
N ASN A 230 -3.71 -7.89 13.11
CA ASN A 230 -3.25 -7.44 14.41
C ASN A 230 -1.96 -6.61 14.27
N ASN A 231 -1.99 -5.38 14.79
CA ASN A 231 -0.92 -4.39 14.68
C ASN A 231 -0.41 -3.92 16.04
N THR A 232 -0.69 -4.69 17.09
CA THR A 232 -0.27 -4.33 18.45
C THR A 232 1.24 -4.51 18.57
N LEU A 233 1.99 -3.41 18.51
CA LEU A 233 3.40 -3.41 18.83
C LEU A 233 3.56 -3.54 20.36
N GLU A 234 4.18 -4.62 20.82
CA GLU A 234 4.45 -4.94 22.24
C GLU A 234 5.28 -3.89 23.02
N LYS A 235 5.64 -2.78 22.41
CA LYS A 235 6.61 -1.80 22.95
C LYS A 235 6.01 -0.46 23.36
N LYS A 236 4.89 -0.46 24.10
CA LYS A 236 4.60 0.69 24.97
C LYS A 236 4.10 0.17 26.32
N GLU A 237 4.97 0.20 27.28
CA GLU A 237 4.78 -0.21 28.68
C GLU A 237 3.62 0.48 29.44
N ARG A 238 2.76 1.25 28.76
CA ARG A 238 1.60 1.94 29.34
C ARG A 238 0.52 2.28 28.31
N LEU A 239 0.18 1.37 27.41
CA LEU A 239 -1.14 1.49 26.79
C LEU A 239 -2.18 1.10 27.83
N LEU A 240 -3.10 2.02 28.13
CA LEU A 240 -4.24 1.69 28.96
C LEU A 240 -4.95 0.48 28.34
N VAL A 241 -5.28 -0.50 29.15
CA VAL A 241 -5.95 -1.76 28.73
C VAL A 241 -7.18 -1.46 27.85
N ASP A 242 -7.87 -0.36 28.12
CA ASP A 242 -9.05 0.07 27.38
C ASP A 242 -8.74 0.51 25.92
N GLU A 243 -7.60 1.16 25.67
CA GLU A 243 -7.20 1.56 24.32
C GLU A 243 -6.83 0.35 23.48
N THR A 244 -6.13 -0.62 24.07
CA THR A 244 -5.78 -1.88 23.40
C THR A 244 -7.02 -2.68 23.07
N ASN A 245 -7.97 -2.79 23.99
CA ASN A 245 -9.23 -3.49 23.79
C ASN A 245 -10.08 -2.85 22.67
N SER A 246 -10.14 -1.51 22.64
CA SER A 246 -10.86 -0.79 21.59
C SER A 246 -10.25 -1.02 20.20
N ASN A 247 -8.92 -0.96 20.08
CA ASN A 247 -8.23 -1.22 18.80
C ASN A 247 -8.47 -2.66 18.33
N ASN A 248 -8.39 -3.65 19.23
CA ASN A 248 -8.65 -5.05 18.91
C ASN A 248 -10.09 -5.29 18.44
N GLN A 249 -11.08 -4.56 18.99
CA GLN A 249 -12.45 -4.62 18.51
C GLN A 249 -12.60 -4.12 17.09
N PHE A 250 -11.93 -3.01 16.71
CA PHE A 250 -11.95 -2.50 15.34
C PHE A 250 -11.27 -3.46 14.36
N ILE A 251 -10.13 -4.04 14.73
CA ILE A 251 -9.42 -5.03 13.92
C ILE A 251 -10.33 -6.24 13.68
N LYS A 252 -10.94 -6.77 14.73
CA LYS A 252 -11.86 -7.90 14.61
C LYS A 252 -13.07 -7.58 13.74
N MET A 253 -13.68 -6.41 13.93
CA MET A 253 -14.81 -5.98 13.10
C MET A 253 -14.42 -5.88 11.62
N ALA A 254 -13.24 -5.38 11.30
CA ALA A 254 -12.75 -5.26 9.93
C ALA A 254 -12.47 -6.65 9.31
N SER A 255 -11.91 -7.60 10.08
CA SER A 255 -11.73 -8.99 9.63
C SER A 255 -13.08 -9.67 9.40
N ASP A 256 -14.00 -9.56 10.35
CA ASP A 256 -15.34 -10.18 10.30
C ASP A 256 -16.13 -9.81 9.04
N ILE A 257 -16.00 -8.59 8.53
CA ILE A 257 -16.69 -8.15 7.30
C ILE A 257 -16.30 -9.05 6.11
N GLY A 258 -15.02 -9.25 5.91
CA GLY A 258 -14.53 -10.10 4.82
C GLY A 258 -14.77 -11.60 5.07
N PHE A 259 -14.61 -12.04 6.31
CA PHE A 259 -14.77 -13.43 6.71
C PHE A 259 -16.21 -13.92 6.53
N LYS A 260 -17.20 -13.15 6.97
CA LYS A 260 -18.63 -13.50 6.84
C LYS A 260 -19.06 -13.71 5.39
N GLN A 261 -18.57 -12.86 4.46
CA GLN A 261 -18.88 -13.00 3.05
C GLN A 261 -18.30 -14.28 2.45
N ARG A 262 -17.12 -14.69 2.92
CA ARG A 262 -16.49 -15.95 2.52
C ARG A 262 -17.20 -17.16 3.11
N GLN A 263 -17.61 -17.09 4.37
CA GLN A 263 -18.42 -18.15 5.00
C GLN A 263 -19.75 -18.35 4.29
N PHE A 264 -20.45 -17.24 3.98
CA PHE A 264 -21.69 -17.29 3.24
C PHE A 264 -21.50 -17.91 1.84
N ALA A 265 -20.41 -17.55 1.16
CA ALA A 265 -20.08 -18.19 -0.12
C ALA A 265 -19.80 -19.70 0.04
N CYS A 266 -19.11 -20.13 1.10
CA CYS A 266 -18.90 -21.56 1.37
C CYS A 266 -20.22 -22.32 1.55
N GLU A 267 -21.19 -21.75 2.28
CA GLU A 267 -22.50 -22.34 2.46
C GLU A 267 -23.22 -22.53 1.12
N GLN A 268 -23.23 -21.50 0.27
CA GLN A 268 -23.82 -21.58 -1.06
C GLN A 268 -23.11 -22.56 -2.00
N LEU A 269 -21.76 -22.61 -1.96
CA LEU A 269 -20.98 -23.58 -2.74
C LEU A 269 -21.29 -25.01 -2.35
N ASN A 270 -21.40 -25.26 -1.06
CA ASN A 270 -21.73 -26.59 -0.54
C ASN A 270 -23.15 -27.00 -0.89
N GLU A 271 -24.11 -26.06 -0.83
CA GLU A 271 -25.51 -26.33 -1.19
C GLU A 271 -25.65 -26.56 -2.71
N MET A 272 -25.08 -25.69 -3.55
CA MET A 272 -25.29 -25.76 -5.01
C MET A 272 -24.53 -26.91 -5.67
N PHE A 273 -23.26 -27.13 -5.27
CA PHE A 273 -22.36 -28.08 -5.93
C PHE A 273 -22.07 -29.33 -5.13
N GLY A 274 -22.67 -29.50 -3.93
CA GLY A 274 -22.46 -30.68 -3.08
C GLY A 274 -21.02 -30.79 -2.56
N LEU A 275 -20.35 -29.67 -2.31
CA LEU A 275 -18.98 -29.60 -1.83
C LEU A 275 -18.93 -29.61 -0.28
N ASN A 276 -17.71 -29.56 0.27
CA ASN A 276 -17.46 -29.39 1.69
C ASN A 276 -16.37 -28.31 1.90
N VAL A 277 -16.53 -27.20 1.19
CA VAL A 277 -15.60 -26.07 1.24
C VAL A 277 -15.81 -25.32 2.54
N ARG A 278 -14.71 -24.91 3.17
CA ARG A 278 -14.71 -24.03 4.33
C ARG A 278 -13.62 -22.98 4.22
N VAL A 279 -13.76 -21.88 4.95
CA VAL A 279 -12.77 -20.82 5.06
C VAL A 279 -12.37 -20.67 6.52
N VAL A 280 -11.08 -20.42 6.76
CA VAL A 280 -10.50 -20.17 8.08
C VAL A 280 -9.67 -18.89 8.07
N GLU A 281 -9.58 -18.22 9.21
CA GLU A 281 -8.66 -17.10 9.40
C GLU A 281 -7.27 -17.61 9.75
N THR A 282 -6.26 -17.22 8.98
CA THR A 282 -4.88 -17.68 9.20
C THR A 282 -4.30 -17.23 10.55
N GLN A 283 -4.81 -16.12 11.11
CA GLN A 283 -4.37 -15.63 12.42
C GLN A 283 -4.85 -16.54 13.57
N ASP A 284 -6.01 -17.13 13.45
CA ASP A 284 -6.57 -18.04 14.46
C ASP A 284 -5.83 -19.39 14.45
N GLU A 285 -5.50 -19.93 13.26
CA GLU A 285 -4.68 -21.15 13.13
C GLU A 285 -3.33 -21.00 13.84
N MET A 286 -2.63 -19.86 13.67
CA MET A 286 -1.34 -19.61 14.32
C MET A 286 -1.45 -19.54 15.86
N GLN A 287 -2.57 -19.07 16.39
CA GLN A 287 -2.79 -18.99 17.84
C GLN A 287 -3.09 -20.36 18.43
N GLU A 288 -3.84 -21.19 17.73
CA GLU A 288 -4.12 -22.58 18.14
C GLU A 288 -2.84 -23.45 18.14
N GLU A 289 -2.00 -23.35 17.11
CA GLU A 289 -0.71 -24.06 17.04
C GLU A 289 0.23 -23.66 18.19
N VAL A 290 0.32 -22.36 18.53
CA VAL A 290 1.16 -21.88 19.64
C VAL A 290 0.65 -22.34 21.01
N MET A 291 -0.68 -22.50 21.18
CA MET A 291 -1.26 -23.02 22.42
C MET A 291 -1.01 -24.51 22.57
N ASP A 292 -1.12 -25.30 21.49
CA ASP A 292 -0.89 -26.76 21.50
C ASP A 292 0.60 -27.09 21.78
N ASP A 293 1.53 -26.37 21.16
CA ASP A 293 2.97 -26.48 21.45
C ASP A 293 3.32 -26.04 22.90
N GLY A 294 2.58 -25.10 23.46
CA GLY A 294 2.77 -24.61 24.84
C GLY A 294 2.33 -25.64 25.90
N GLU A 295 1.31 -26.45 25.62
CA GLU A 295 0.86 -27.54 26.52
C GLU A 295 1.79 -28.75 26.53
N LEU A 296 2.49 -29.00 25.42
CA LEU A 296 3.50 -30.06 25.32
C LEU A 296 4.77 -29.77 26.14
N TYR A 297 5.06 -28.54 26.46
CA TYR A 297 6.26 -28.16 27.24
C TYR A 297 6.04 -28.04 28.75
N ASN A 298 4.80 -28.09 29.22
CA ASN A 298 4.44 -28.08 30.66
C ASN A 298 4.29 -29.44 31.30
N GLY A 299 4.80 -30.50 30.67
CA GLY A 299 4.95 -31.81 31.26
C GLY A 299 5.99 -31.80 32.37
N ASN A 300 5.54 -31.71 33.63
CA ASN A 300 6.30 -31.83 34.84
C ASN A 300 7.39 -32.89 34.78
N PRO A 301 8.64 -32.59 35.14
CA PRO A 301 9.51 -33.65 35.65
C PRO A 301 9.07 -33.93 37.07
N SER A 302 8.30 -35.02 37.20
CA SER A 302 8.03 -35.67 38.49
C SER A 302 9.31 -35.93 39.24
N ASP A 303 9.28 -35.54 40.54
CA ASP A 303 10.03 -36.09 41.64
C ASP A 303 10.61 -37.48 41.35
N ASP A 304 11.91 -37.56 41.51
CA ASP A 304 12.54 -38.75 42.09
C ASP A 304 13.86 -38.38 42.81
N ARG A 305 13.76 -38.35 44.18
CA ARG A 305 14.78 -38.53 45.24
C ARG A 305 15.81 -37.43 45.46
#